data_ae992be57a21548c922765d4c6dbc6de
#
_entry.id   ae992be57a21548c922765d4c6dbc6de
#
_cell.length_a   1.000
_cell.length_b   1.000
_cell.length_c   1.000
_cell.angle_alpha   90.00
_cell.angle_beta   90.00
_cell.angle_gamma   90.00
#
_symmetry.space_group_name_H-M   'P 1'
#
loop_
_entity.id
_entity.type
_entity.pdbx_description
1 polymer ?
#
loop_
_entity_poly.entity_id
_entity_poly.type
_entity_poly.pdbx_seq_one_letter_code
_entity_poly.pdbx_strand_id
1 'polypeptide(L)'
;MKKVLYLMRHGETLFNVQGKIQGWCDSPLTTNGIKQAKAAAAYYEREGIKFDAACCSTAERASDTLELITSLPYARLKGIREVGFGTFEGEHEYLHPSREQRHAGYYKQFGGEDENEVRERVVKTLLEVMNKDGNNTVLAVSHAGACANFLSAWQDPEPILKKHRIPNCGIFKYDFDTESQRFSLEDVIDPVHMEE
;
A
#
# COMPACT_ATOMS: atom_id res chain seq x y z
N MET A 1 6.61 -21.75 9.37
CA MET A 1 6.02 -21.92 8.00
C MET A 1 6.11 -20.55 7.31
N LYS A 2 6.48 -20.51 6.03
CA LYS A 2 6.53 -19.24 5.25
C LYS A 2 5.20 -19.02 4.53
N LYS A 3 4.68 -17.80 4.64
CA LYS A 3 3.52 -17.31 3.89
C LYS A 3 3.96 -16.08 3.07
N VAL A 4 3.19 -15.69 2.06
CA VAL A 4 3.57 -14.58 1.16
C VAL A 4 2.51 -13.47 1.21
N LEU A 5 2.97 -12.24 1.42
CA LEU A 5 2.15 -11.03 1.33
C LEU A 5 2.57 -10.22 0.09
N TYR A 6 1.62 -9.94 -0.78
CA TYR A 6 1.73 -8.95 -1.83
C TYR A 6 1.04 -7.66 -1.36
N LEU A 7 1.83 -6.72 -0.86
CA LEU A 7 1.35 -5.40 -0.44
C LEU A 7 1.51 -4.42 -1.59
N MET A 8 0.42 -3.83 -2.06
CA MET A 8 0.38 -3.07 -3.29
C MET A 8 -0.20 -1.68 -3.08
N ARG A 9 0.34 -0.66 -3.75
CA ARG A 9 -0.27 0.66 -3.85
C ARG A 9 -1.42 0.64 -4.85
N HIS A 10 -2.50 1.38 -4.58
CA HIS A 10 -3.62 1.58 -5.52
C HIS A 10 -3.18 2.19 -6.87
N GLY A 11 -4.01 2.06 -7.90
CA GLY A 11 -3.83 2.66 -9.23
C GLY A 11 -3.90 4.19 -9.19
N GLU A 12 -3.45 4.84 -10.27
CA GLU A 12 -3.47 6.30 -10.39
C GLU A 12 -4.88 6.86 -10.23
N THR A 13 -5.00 7.94 -9.43
CA THR A 13 -6.25 8.65 -9.17
C THR A 13 -6.25 10.05 -9.74
N LEU A 14 -7.43 10.67 -9.80
CA LEU A 14 -7.57 12.06 -10.20
C LEU A 14 -6.71 13.00 -9.33
N PHE A 15 -6.62 12.76 -8.01
CA PHE A 15 -5.79 13.57 -7.12
C PHE A 15 -4.30 13.38 -7.37
N ASN A 16 -3.85 12.19 -7.78
CA ASN A 16 -2.46 12.01 -8.21
C ASN A 16 -2.12 12.88 -9.41
N VAL A 17 -2.99 12.92 -10.42
CA VAL A 17 -2.82 13.77 -11.61
C VAL A 17 -2.86 15.26 -11.26
N GLN A 18 -3.70 15.67 -10.32
CA GLN A 18 -3.84 17.04 -9.87
C GLN A 18 -2.74 17.49 -8.88
N GLY A 19 -1.83 16.58 -8.46
CA GLY A 19 -0.82 16.88 -7.45
C GLY A 19 -1.43 17.27 -6.11
N LYS A 20 -2.45 16.52 -5.65
CA LYS A 20 -3.15 16.75 -4.38
C LYS A 20 -2.81 15.70 -3.34
N ILE A 21 -2.71 16.14 -2.10
CA ILE A 21 -2.53 15.31 -0.92
C ILE A 21 -3.76 14.42 -0.75
N GLN A 22 -3.56 13.12 -0.75
CA GLN A 22 -4.64 12.13 -0.68
C GLN A 22 -4.34 11.08 0.39
N GLY A 23 -4.75 11.39 1.60
CA GLY A 23 -4.69 10.47 2.73
C GLY A 23 -6.03 9.78 2.97
N TRP A 24 -6.84 10.33 3.85
CA TRP A 24 -8.16 9.81 4.18
C TRP A 24 -9.28 10.32 3.26
N CYS A 25 -9.08 11.45 2.58
CA CYS A 25 -9.94 11.83 1.46
C CYS A 25 -9.75 10.89 0.28
N ASP A 26 -10.67 10.91 -0.68
CA ASP A 26 -10.65 9.99 -1.82
C ASP A 26 -10.89 10.70 -3.15
N SER A 27 -10.46 10.07 -4.23
CA SER A 27 -10.78 10.45 -5.59
C SER A 27 -10.76 9.21 -6.50
N PRO A 28 -11.53 9.20 -7.60
CA PRO A 28 -11.67 8.03 -8.44
C PRO A 28 -10.36 7.68 -9.17
N LEU A 29 -10.23 6.42 -9.56
CA LEU A 29 -9.18 5.97 -10.47
C LEU A 29 -9.31 6.70 -11.82
N THR A 30 -8.18 7.06 -12.41
CA THR A 30 -8.13 7.53 -13.80
C THR A 30 -8.23 6.36 -14.77
N THR A 31 -8.46 6.65 -16.06
CA THR A 31 -8.33 5.63 -17.10
C THR A 31 -6.95 4.95 -17.09
N ASN A 32 -5.90 5.71 -16.77
CA ASN A 32 -4.55 5.17 -16.61
C ASN A 32 -4.45 4.28 -15.37
N GLY A 33 -5.03 4.69 -14.24
CA GLY A 33 -5.07 3.87 -13.02
C GLY A 33 -5.77 2.52 -13.23
N ILE A 34 -6.85 2.50 -14.02
CA ILE A 34 -7.51 1.25 -14.42
C ILE A 34 -6.59 0.36 -15.27
N LYS A 35 -5.83 0.95 -16.22
CA LYS A 35 -4.85 0.19 -17.01
C LYS A 35 -3.71 -0.37 -16.14
N GLN A 36 -3.23 0.41 -15.19
CA GLN A 36 -2.20 -0.03 -14.24
C GLN A 36 -2.68 -1.22 -13.39
N ALA A 37 -3.91 -1.17 -12.87
CA ALA A 37 -4.50 -2.28 -12.11
C ALA A 37 -4.65 -3.54 -12.97
N LYS A 38 -5.06 -3.41 -14.24
CA LYS A 38 -5.13 -4.53 -15.19
C LYS A 38 -3.74 -5.10 -15.54
N ALA A 39 -2.71 -4.25 -15.63
CA ALA A 39 -1.33 -4.73 -15.82
C ALA A 39 -0.85 -5.54 -14.61
N ALA A 40 -1.21 -5.11 -13.39
CA ALA A 40 -0.93 -5.90 -12.19
C ALA A 40 -1.68 -7.24 -12.20
N ALA A 41 -2.94 -7.29 -12.64
CA ALA A 41 -3.69 -8.53 -12.79
C ALA A 41 -3.00 -9.48 -13.78
N ALA A 42 -2.58 -8.96 -14.94
CA ALA A 42 -1.87 -9.74 -15.96
C ALA A 42 -0.51 -10.27 -15.44
N TYR A 43 0.21 -9.47 -14.63
CA TYR A 43 1.42 -9.92 -13.95
C TYR A 43 1.14 -11.12 -13.06
N TYR A 44 0.16 -11.06 -12.17
CA TYR A 44 -0.18 -12.17 -11.28
C TYR A 44 -0.61 -13.43 -12.04
N GLU A 45 -1.36 -13.28 -13.12
CA GLU A 45 -1.77 -14.38 -13.99
C GLU A 45 -0.56 -15.04 -14.67
N ARG A 46 0.32 -14.24 -15.28
CA ARG A 46 1.54 -14.71 -15.96
C ARG A 46 2.47 -15.46 -15.02
N GLU A 47 2.65 -14.96 -13.79
CA GLU A 47 3.47 -15.62 -12.77
C GLU A 47 2.77 -16.80 -12.09
N GLY A 48 1.54 -17.11 -12.47
CA GLY A 48 0.75 -18.20 -11.89
C GLY A 48 0.40 -18.01 -10.40
N ILE A 49 0.40 -16.76 -9.92
CA ILE A 49 0.14 -16.42 -8.52
C ILE A 49 -1.35 -16.54 -8.25
N LYS A 50 -1.70 -17.33 -7.24
CA LYS A 50 -3.08 -17.50 -6.75
C LYS A 50 -3.17 -17.04 -5.31
N PHE A 51 -4.13 -16.16 -5.04
CA PHE A 51 -4.36 -15.66 -3.68
C PHE A 51 -5.34 -16.56 -2.93
N ASP A 52 -5.04 -16.83 -1.67
CA ASP A 52 -5.96 -17.50 -0.74
C ASP A 52 -6.90 -16.47 -0.08
N ALA A 53 -6.43 -15.24 0.08
CA ALA A 53 -7.19 -14.15 0.68
C ALA A 53 -6.82 -12.81 0.05
N ALA A 54 -7.77 -11.87 0.12
CA ALA A 54 -7.57 -10.50 -0.32
C ALA A 54 -8.12 -9.51 0.72
N CYS A 55 -7.46 -8.36 0.84
CA CYS A 55 -7.93 -7.25 1.63
C CYS A 55 -7.48 -5.91 1.02
N CYS A 56 -8.18 -4.84 1.38
CA CYS A 56 -7.75 -3.51 0.99
C CYS A 56 -8.03 -2.48 2.08
N SER A 57 -7.48 -1.29 1.91
CA SER A 57 -7.86 -0.12 2.68
C SER A 57 -9.36 0.20 2.53
N THR A 58 -9.91 0.99 3.45
CA THR A 58 -11.29 1.47 3.33
C THR A 58 -11.50 2.58 2.32
N ALA A 59 -10.44 3.09 1.68
CA ALA A 59 -10.53 4.04 0.58
C ALA A 59 -11.05 3.35 -0.69
N GLU A 60 -11.94 4.02 -1.44
CA GLU A 60 -12.54 3.42 -2.64
C GLU A 60 -11.50 3.15 -3.73
N ARG A 61 -10.53 4.05 -3.94
CA ARG A 61 -9.43 3.82 -4.88
C ARG A 61 -8.67 2.51 -4.64
N ALA A 62 -8.61 2.04 -3.38
CA ALA A 62 -7.97 0.77 -3.06
C ALA A 62 -8.86 -0.44 -3.36
N SER A 63 -10.17 -0.37 -3.06
CA SER A 63 -11.11 -1.41 -3.45
C SER A 63 -11.30 -1.49 -4.96
N ASP A 64 -11.45 -0.35 -5.65
CA ASP A 64 -11.57 -0.30 -7.10
C ASP A 64 -10.34 -0.91 -7.80
N THR A 65 -9.15 -0.68 -7.25
CA THR A 65 -7.92 -1.31 -7.75
C THR A 65 -7.94 -2.82 -7.52
N LEU A 66 -8.32 -3.28 -6.32
CA LEU A 66 -8.36 -4.70 -5.97
C LEU A 66 -9.36 -5.47 -6.82
N GLU A 67 -10.55 -4.92 -7.05
CA GLU A 67 -11.61 -5.53 -7.84
C GLU A 67 -11.24 -5.72 -9.32
N LEU A 68 -10.30 -4.93 -9.85
CA LEU A 68 -9.72 -5.11 -11.18
C LEU A 68 -8.68 -6.25 -11.24
N ILE A 69 -8.18 -6.72 -10.09
CA ILE A 69 -7.13 -7.74 -10.00
C ILE A 69 -7.71 -9.11 -9.67
N THR A 70 -8.69 -9.18 -8.77
CA THR A 70 -9.25 -10.45 -8.31
C THR A 70 -10.74 -10.34 -8.03
N SER A 71 -11.46 -11.44 -8.24
CA SER A 71 -12.86 -11.60 -7.86
C SER A 71 -13.04 -12.26 -6.49
N LEU A 72 -11.96 -12.48 -5.74
CA LEU A 72 -12.07 -13.05 -4.39
C LEU A 72 -12.88 -12.14 -3.46
N PRO A 73 -13.68 -12.72 -2.56
CA PRO A 73 -14.22 -11.95 -1.45
C PRO A 73 -13.09 -11.32 -0.65
N TYR A 74 -13.23 -10.06 -0.27
CA TYR A 74 -12.18 -9.32 0.43
C TYR A 74 -12.70 -8.52 1.62
N ALA A 75 -11.80 -8.18 2.54
CA ALA A 75 -12.09 -7.33 3.69
C ALA A 75 -11.53 -5.91 3.47
N ARG A 76 -12.33 -4.89 3.83
CA ARG A 76 -11.87 -3.49 3.88
C ARG A 76 -11.40 -3.16 5.29
N LEU A 77 -10.13 -2.81 5.45
CA LEU A 77 -9.45 -2.68 6.73
C LEU A 77 -8.96 -1.26 6.98
N LYS A 78 -9.44 -0.63 8.07
CA LYS A 78 -9.02 0.72 8.47
C LYS A 78 -7.51 0.79 8.77
N GLY A 79 -6.93 -0.28 9.30
CA GLY A 79 -5.54 -0.29 9.72
C GLY A 79 -4.53 -0.14 8.58
N ILE A 80 -4.92 -0.43 7.33
CA ILE A 80 -4.06 -0.24 6.15
C ILE A 80 -4.46 0.97 5.28
N ARG A 81 -5.14 1.97 5.87
CA ARG A 81 -5.39 3.28 5.23
C ARG A 81 -4.08 4.04 5.04
N GLU A 82 -4.13 5.03 4.15
CA GLU A 82 -3.04 5.99 4.00
C GLU A 82 -2.82 6.80 5.28
N VAL A 83 -1.68 7.48 5.36
CA VAL A 83 -1.42 8.49 6.38
C VAL A 83 -2.58 9.49 6.42
N GLY A 84 -3.09 9.77 7.61
CA GLY A 84 -4.05 10.85 7.81
C GLY A 84 -3.32 12.18 7.84
N PHE A 85 -3.64 13.08 6.91
CA PHE A 85 -2.99 14.39 6.83
C PHE A 85 -3.76 15.51 7.52
N GLY A 86 -4.89 15.19 8.16
CA GLY A 86 -5.71 16.17 8.89
C GLY A 86 -6.23 17.25 7.96
N THR A 87 -6.05 18.51 8.33
CA THR A 87 -6.53 19.65 7.53
C THR A 87 -5.83 19.84 6.19
N PHE A 88 -4.75 19.07 5.90
CA PHE A 88 -4.07 19.06 4.60
C PHE A 88 -4.72 18.13 3.57
N GLU A 89 -5.75 17.38 3.95
CA GLU A 89 -6.48 16.50 3.03
C GLU A 89 -7.06 17.28 1.84
N GLY A 90 -6.68 16.88 0.60
CA GLY A 90 -7.12 17.52 -0.64
C GLY A 90 -6.36 18.79 -1.04
N GLU A 91 -5.45 19.27 -0.20
CA GLU A 91 -4.55 20.38 -0.54
C GLU A 91 -3.49 19.94 -1.57
N HIS A 92 -2.77 20.91 -2.13
CA HIS A 92 -1.71 20.61 -3.11
C HIS A 92 -0.47 19.99 -2.45
N GLU A 93 0.15 19.02 -3.12
CA GLU A 93 1.36 18.32 -2.64
C GLU A 93 2.54 19.24 -2.33
N TYR A 94 2.66 20.43 -2.99
CA TYR A 94 3.71 21.38 -2.67
C TYR A 94 3.57 22.02 -1.28
N LEU A 95 2.43 21.85 -0.62
CA LEU A 95 2.21 22.27 0.76
C LEU A 95 2.69 21.25 1.80
N HIS A 96 3.15 20.07 1.36
CA HIS A 96 3.76 19.12 2.28
C HIS A 96 4.95 19.77 3.02
N PRO A 97 5.03 19.59 4.33
CA PRO A 97 6.19 20.01 5.09
C PRO A 97 7.45 19.24 4.66
N SER A 98 8.62 19.71 5.09
CA SER A 98 9.86 19.00 4.83
C SER A 98 9.82 17.58 5.38
N ARG A 99 10.67 16.70 4.85
CA ARG A 99 10.77 15.32 5.32
C ARG A 99 11.05 15.26 6.84
N GLU A 100 11.96 16.11 7.32
CA GLU A 100 12.30 16.18 8.76
C GLU A 100 11.10 16.56 9.61
N GLN A 101 10.30 17.54 9.17
CA GLN A 101 9.08 17.94 9.87
C GLN A 101 8.04 16.81 9.90
N ARG A 102 7.87 16.06 8.79
CA ARG A 102 6.97 14.90 8.75
C ARG A 102 7.39 13.82 9.73
N HIS A 103 8.67 13.46 9.77
CA HIS A 103 9.24 12.54 10.75
C HIS A 103 9.05 12.99 12.20
N ALA A 104 9.05 14.31 12.44
CA ALA A 104 8.77 14.90 13.74
C ALA A 104 7.27 14.98 14.09
N GLY A 105 6.39 14.36 13.29
CA GLY A 105 4.95 14.29 13.57
C GLY A 105 4.19 15.58 13.27
N TYR A 106 4.62 16.34 12.26
CA TYR A 106 4.05 17.64 11.88
C TYR A 106 2.52 17.63 11.74
N TYR A 107 1.95 16.58 11.17
CA TYR A 107 0.51 16.52 10.90
C TYR A 107 -0.35 16.36 12.15
N LYS A 108 0.20 15.91 13.27
CA LYS A 108 -0.58 15.71 14.52
C LYS A 108 -1.26 17.00 15.02
N GLN A 109 -0.59 18.13 14.92
CA GLN A 109 -1.17 19.44 15.31
C GLN A 109 -2.33 19.87 14.41
N PHE A 110 -2.52 19.22 13.27
CA PHE A 110 -3.57 19.46 12.29
C PHE A 110 -4.60 18.34 12.23
N GLY A 111 -4.64 17.46 13.23
CA GLY A 111 -5.56 16.34 13.29
C GLY A 111 -5.18 15.14 12.40
N GLY A 112 -3.93 15.10 11.92
CA GLY A 112 -3.38 13.98 11.18
C GLY A 112 -2.63 12.98 12.07
N GLU A 113 -1.92 12.04 11.43
CA GLU A 113 -1.13 10.99 12.08
C GLU A 113 0.38 11.28 11.99
N ASP A 114 1.15 10.73 12.93
CA ASP A 114 2.60 10.58 12.76
C ASP A 114 2.96 9.21 12.15
N GLU A 115 4.21 9.09 11.72
CA GLU A 115 4.69 7.88 11.06
C GLU A 115 4.70 6.65 11.98
N ASN A 116 4.84 6.81 13.30
CA ASN A 116 4.81 5.70 14.24
C ASN A 116 3.39 5.14 14.37
N GLU A 117 2.40 6.01 14.49
CA GLU A 117 0.98 5.61 14.55
C GLU A 117 0.58 4.83 13.28
N VAL A 118 0.98 5.34 12.10
CA VAL A 118 0.74 4.66 10.83
C VAL A 118 1.44 3.31 10.77
N ARG A 119 2.73 3.26 11.13
CA ARG A 119 3.50 2.03 11.15
C ARG A 119 2.90 0.98 12.07
N GLU A 120 2.56 1.36 13.30
CA GLU A 120 1.99 0.45 14.29
C GLU A 120 0.66 -0.16 13.81
N ARG A 121 -0.27 0.68 13.28
CA ARG A 121 -1.57 0.17 12.82
C ARG A 121 -1.46 -0.70 11.57
N VAL A 122 -0.57 -0.36 10.64
CA VAL A 122 -0.37 -1.15 9.42
C VAL A 122 0.26 -2.51 9.76
N VAL A 123 1.31 -2.52 10.58
CA VAL A 123 1.98 -3.74 11.03
C VAL A 123 1.00 -4.64 11.78
N LYS A 124 0.29 -4.10 12.79
CA LYS A 124 -0.71 -4.85 13.54
C LYS A 124 -1.74 -5.50 12.64
N THR A 125 -2.30 -4.72 11.71
CA THR A 125 -3.36 -5.21 10.82
C THR A 125 -2.87 -6.30 9.88
N LEU A 126 -1.69 -6.14 9.29
CA LEU A 126 -1.15 -7.15 8.37
C LEU A 126 -0.68 -8.41 9.11
N LEU A 127 -0.19 -8.30 10.35
CA LEU A 127 0.06 -9.46 11.21
C LEU A 127 -1.24 -10.23 11.49
N GLU A 128 -2.32 -9.53 11.85
CA GLU A 128 -3.62 -10.16 12.07
C GLU A 128 -4.14 -10.88 10.82
N VAL A 129 -3.95 -10.28 9.64
CA VAL A 129 -4.32 -10.90 8.35
C VAL A 129 -3.50 -12.15 8.07
N MET A 130 -2.18 -12.07 8.22
CA MET A 130 -1.27 -13.17 7.89
C MET A 130 -1.35 -14.33 8.89
N ASN A 131 -1.77 -14.07 10.12
CA ASN A 131 -1.95 -15.11 11.13
C ASN A 131 -3.27 -15.92 11.01
N LYS A 132 -4.19 -15.50 10.15
CA LYS A 132 -5.41 -16.29 9.90
C LYS A 132 -5.06 -17.61 9.22
N ASP A 133 -5.76 -18.65 9.64
CA ASP A 133 -5.66 -19.96 9.01
C ASP A 133 -6.11 -19.87 7.54
N GLY A 134 -5.39 -20.57 6.67
CA GLY A 134 -5.66 -20.55 5.23
C GLY A 134 -5.06 -19.37 4.45
N ASN A 135 -4.64 -18.29 5.11
CA ASN A 135 -4.02 -17.14 4.46
C ASN A 135 -2.53 -17.40 4.19
N ASN A 136 -2.20 -18.18 3.16
CA ASN A 136 -0.81 -18.47 2.80
C ASN A 136 -0.25 -17.48 1.77
N THR A 137 -1.08 -17.06 0.82
CA THR A 137 -0.75 -16.05 -0.20
C THR A 137 -1.83 -14.97 -0.18
N VAL A 138 -1.47 -13.78 0.24
CA VAL A 138 -2.42 -12.68 0.48
C VAL A 138 -2.13 -11.49 -0.42
N LEU A 139 -3.16 -10.95 -1.06
CA LEU A 139 -3.14 -9.63 -1.71
C LEU A 139 -3.69 -8.57 -0.75
N ALA A 140 -2.90 -7.51 -0.52
CA ALA A 140 -3.33 -6.35 0.25
C ALA A 140 -3.15 -5.07 -0.57
N VAL A 141 -4.24 -4.37 -0.92
CA VAL A 141 -4.15 -3.08 -1.64
C VAL A 141 -4.26 -1.92 -0.66
N SER A 142 -3.23 -1.08 -0.66
CA SER A 142 -3.03 0.02 0.26
C SER A 142 -2.51 1.27 -0.47
N HIS A 143 -1.62 2.04 0.13
CA HIS A 143 -1.20 3.38 -0.30
C HIS A 143 0.31 3.55 -0.16
N ALA A 144 0.86 4.59 -0.79
CA ALA A 144 2.30 4.82 -0.81
C ALA A 144 2.90 5.02 0.58
N GLY A 145 2.31 5.91 1.39
CA GLY A 145 2.80 6.18 2.74
C GLY A 145 2.63 4.98 3.68
N ALA A 146 1.50 4.28 3.59
CA ALA A 146 1.28 3.05 4.36
C ALA A 146 2.29 1.95 4.01
N CYS A 147 2.58 1.73 2.72
CA CYS A 147 3.61 0.78 2.27
C CYS A 147 5.01 1.18 2.76
N ALA A 148 5.36 2.47 2.68
CA ALA A 148 6.65 2.97 3.17
C ALA A 148 6.80 2.78 4.69
N ASN A 149 5.76 3.09 5.45
CA ASN A 149 5.75 2.90 6.90
C ASN A 149 5.78 1.42 7.30
N PHE A 150 5.11 0.55 6.54
CA PHE A 150 5.22 -0.90 6.76
C PHE A 150 6.64 -1.40 6.49
N LEU A 151 7.26 -0.99 5.38
CA LEU A 151 8.65 -1.34 5.05
C LEU A 151 9.61 -0.91 6.17
N SER A 152 9.45 0.30 6.72
CA SER A 152 10.31 0.85 7.77
C SER A 152 10.26 0.09 9.09
N ALA A 153 9.24 -0.74 9.31
CA ALA A 153 9.15 -1.60 10.49
C ALA A 153 10.14 -2.79 10.45
N TRP A 154 10.62 -3.16 9.26
CA TRP A 154 11.39 -4.39 9.05
C TRP A 154 12.82 -4.13 8.60
N GLN A 155 13.07 -3.02 7.92
CA GLN A 155 14.38 -2.62 7.43
C GLN A 155 14.44 -1.12 7.14
N ASP A 156 15.64 -0.59 6.87
CA ASP A 156 15.80 0.78 6.37
C ASP A 156 15.10 0.93 5.01
N PRO A 157 14.08 1.78 4.90
CA PRO A 157 13.34 1.94 3.66
C PRO A 157 14.08 2.78 2.61
N GLU A 158 15.09 3.58 3.02
CA GLU A 158 15.69 4.60 2.15
C GLU A 158 16.35 4.03 0.89
N PRO A 159 17.17 2.96 0.94
CA PRO A 159 17.77 2.37 -0.26
C PRO A 159 16.71 1.87 -1.25
N ILE A 160 15.63 1.27 -0.75
CA ILE A 160 14.55 0.72 -1.56
C ILE A 160 13.75 1.85 -2.22
N LEU A 161 13.34 2.86 -1.43
CA LEU A 161 12.51 3.95 -1.92
C LEU A 161 13.27 4.90 -2.88
N LYS A 162 14.59 5.05 -2.73
CA LYS A 162 15.43 5.77 -3.69
C LYS A 162 15.49 5.05 -5.05
N LYS A 163 15.59 3.73 -5.03
CA LYS A 163 15.71 2.92 -6.24
C LYS A 163 14.38 2.76 -6.98
N HIS A 164 13.31 2.46 -6.26
CA HIS A 164 12.05 2.02 -6.87
C HIS A 164 10.96 3.08 -6.84
N ARG A 165 11.05 4.14 -5.99
CA ARG A 165 9.89 4.95 -5.60
C ARG A 165 8.71 4.02 -5.28
N ILE A 166 7.53 4.49 -5.03
CA ILE A 166 6.34 3.62 -4.90
C ILE A 166 5.37 4.00 -6.02
N PRO A 167 5.49 3.42 -7.23
CA PRO A 167 4.61 3.76 -8.33
C PRO A 167 3.17 3.30 -8.03
N ASN A 168 2.20 3.87 -8.73
CA ASN A 168 0.85 3.35 -8.69
C ASN A 168 0.85 1.90 -9.18
N CYS A 169 0.13 1.03 -8.50
CA CYS A 169 0.16 -0.43 -8.65
C CYS A 169 1.52 -1.10 -8.39
N GLY A 170 2.51 -0.39 -7.81
CA GLY A 170 3.75 -1.00 -7.35
C GLY A 170 3.50 -2.00 -6.23
N ILE A 171 4.17 -3.13 -6.30
CA ILE A 171 3.97 -4.31 -5.44
C ILE A 171 5.22 -4.54 -4.61
N PHE A 172 5.05 -4.71 -3.30
CA PHE A 172 6.05 -5.18 -2.37
C PHE A 172 5.73 -6.63 -2.04
N LYS A 173 6.58 -7.56 -2.44
CA LYS A 173 6.46 -8.97 -2.09
C LYS A 173 7.23 -9.26 -0.83
N TYR A 174 6.55 -9.74 0.19
CA TYR A 174 7.15 -10.13 1.47
C TYR A 174 6.95 -11.61 1.75
N ASP A 175 8.01 -12.25 2.24
CA ASP A 175 7.90 -13.49 2.98
C ASP A 175 7.52 -13.18 4.43
N PHE A 176 6.54 -13.90 4.96
CA PHE A 176 6.14 -13.84 6.36
C PHE A 176 6.47 -15.13 7.08
N ASP A 177 7.32 -15.05 8.09
CA ASP A 177 7.63 -16.18 8.95
C ASP A 177 6.69 -16.21 10.16
N THR A 178 5.89 -17.27 10.25
CA THR A 178 4.87 -17.43 11.31
C THR A 178 5.46 -17.70 12.69
N GLU A 179 6.72 -18.16 12.80
CA GLU A 179 7.36 -18.43 14.09
C GLU A 179 7.94 -17.16 14.69
N SER A 180 8.72 -16.42 13.89
CA SER A 180 9.34 -15.15 14.33
C SER A 180 8.41 -13.96 14.22
N GLN A 181 7.24 -14.10 13.59
CA GLN A 181 6.28 -13.03 13.32
C GLN A 181 6.90 -11.85 12.55
N ARG A 182 7.81 -12.14 11.60
CA ARG A 182 8.54 -11.14 10.84
C ARG A 182 8.25 -11.22 9.35
N PHE A 183 8.26 -10.04 8.73
CA PHE A 183 8.25 -9.91 7.27
C PHE A 183 9.65 -9.62 6.75
N SER A 184 10.01 -10.26 5.66
CA SER A 184 11.23 -10.01 4.89
C SER A 184 10.84 -9.58 3.49
N LEU A 185 11.30 -8.40 3.05
CA LEU A 185 11.06 -7.95 1.68
C LEU A 185 11.87 -8.84 0.73
N GLU A 186 11.19 -9.51 -0.20
CA GLU A 186 11.79 -10.36 -1.21
C GLU A 186 12.00 -9.61 -2.53
N ASP A 187 11.02 -8.78 -2.93
CA ASP A 187 11.06 -8.07 -4.19
C ASP A 187 10.18 -6.81 -4.20
N VAL A 188 10.51 -5.87 -5.08
CA VAL A 188 9.68 -4.71 -5.41
C VAL A 188 9.42 -4.72 -6.90
N ILE A 189 8.17 -4.94 -7.27
CA ILE A 189 7.74 -5.20 -8.64
C ILE A 189 6.96 -3.98 -9.15
N ASP A 190 7.32 -3.48 -10.31
CA ASP A 190 6.54 -2.51 -11.08
C ASP A 190 5.87 -3.21 -12.27
N PRO A 191 4.62 -3.69 -12.12
CA PRO A 191 3.97 -4.48 -13.16
C PRO A 191 3.63 -3.68 -14.41
N VAL A 192 3.69 -2.34 -14.32
CA VAL A 192 3.37 -1.43 -15.44
C VAL A 192 4.57 -1.24 -16.38
N HIS A 193 5.79 -1.31 -15.85
CA HIS A 193 7.03 -1.09 -16.59
C HIS A 193 7.88 -2.36 -16.70
N MET A 194 7.29 -3.52 -16.51
CA MET A 194 7.97 -4.78 -16.84
C MET A 194 8.02 -4.91 -18.36
N GLU A 195 9.24 -4.95 -18.92
CA GLU A 195 9.45 -5.26 -20.33
C GLU A 195 8.81 -6.62 -20.66
N GLU A 196 8.13 -6.69 -21.81
CA GLU A 196 7.55 -7.93 -22.34
C GLU A 196 8.63 -8.96 -22.70
#